data_dacb4facf6f3c47243cb3f9bff1ea5ee
#
_entry.id   dacb4facf6f3c47243cb3f9bff1ea5ee
#
_cell.length_a   1.000
_cell.length_b   1.000
_cell.length_c   1.000
_cell.angle_alpha   90.00
_cell.angle_beta   90.00
_cell.angle_gamma   90.00
#
_symmetry.space_group_name_H-M   'P 1'
#
loop_
_entity.id
_entity.type
_entity.pdbx_description
1 polymer ?
#
loop_
_entity_poly.entity_id
_entity_poly.type
_entity_poly.pdbx_seq_one_letter_code
_entity_poly.pdbx_strand_id
1 'polypeptide(L)'
;TIVPKIKISENVGKITNPHFKKVYRIFDKATGKAEADYITVWDEVIEEGQPLELFDPDATWKRRTYTDYTIKPLQEKIFDHGELVYQQPTLSEIQKYCREQIDTLWDEVKRFENPHNYYVDLSQKLWDIKQDLLRKNYR
;
A
#
# COMPACT_ATOMS: atom_id res chain seq x y z
N THR A 1 4.00 -18.64 -14.46
CA THR A 1 2.65 -18.22 -13.98
C THR A 1 2.66 -18.09 -12.47
N ILE A 2 2.19 -16.95 -11.93
CA ILE A 2 2.07 -16.73 -10.49
C ILE A 2 0.73 -17.31 -10.03
N VAL A 3 0.79 -18.27 -9.12
CA VAL A 3 -0.40 -18.86 -8.51
C VAL A 3 -0.58 -18.26 -7.11
N PRO A 4 -1.67 -17.53 -6.86
CA PRO A 4 -1.89 -16.92 -5.55
C PRO A 4 -2.15 -17.97 -4.47
N LYS A 5 -1.51 -17.81 -3.33
CA LYS A 5 -1.72 -18.61 -2.12
C LYS A 5 -2.05 -17.70 -0.96
N ILE A 6 -2.83 -18.20 0.00
CA ILE A 6 -3.20 -17.45 1.18
C ILE A 6 -2.87 -18.23 2.45
N LYS A 7 -2.38 -17.53 3.45
CA LYS A 7 -2.24 -18.06 4.82
C LYS A 7 -3.43 -17.61 5.64
N ILE A 8 -4.21 -18.57 6.12
CA ILE A 8 -5.41 -18.31 6.91
C ILE A 8 -5.07 -18.46 8.39
N SER A 9 -5.65 -17.61 9.22
CA SER A 9 -5.54 -17.62 10.68
C SER A 9 -6.92 -17.41 11.29
N GLU A 10 -7.17 -17.99 12.45
CA GLU A 10 -8.36 -17.69 13.26
C GLU A 10 -8.40 -16.21 13.66
N ASN A 11 -7.24 -15.61 13.88
CA ASN A 11 -7.13 -14.16 14.06
C ASN A 11 -7.17 -13.47 12.68
N VAL A 12 -8.30 -12.84 12.38
CA VAL A 12 -8.54 -12.16 11.09
C VAL A 12 -7.45 -11.15 10.74
N GLY A 13 -6.91 -10.44 11.73
CA GLY A 13 -5.83 -9.47 11.54
C GLY A 13 -4.49 -10.09 11.09
N LYS A 14 -4.33 -11.40 11.21
CA LYS A 14 -3.15 -12.14 10.76
C LYS A 14 -3.31 -12.79 9.40
N ILE A 15 -4.47 -12.66 8.75
CA ILE A 15 -4.69 -13.17 7.40
C ILE A 15 -3.89 -12.32 6.44
N THR A 16 -3.02 -12.95 5.65
CA THR A 16 -2.14 -12.27 4.70
C THR A 16 -2.89 -11.83 3.44
N ASN A 17 -2.38 -10.81 2.78
CA ASN A 17 -2.82 -10.47 1.44
C ASN A 17 -2.06 -11.33 0.43
N PRO A 18 -2.76 -12.07 -0.45
CA PRO A 18 -2.14 -13.00 -1.39
C PRO A 18 -1.53 -12.30 -2.59
N HIS A 19 -0.90 -13.09 -3.45
CA HIS A 19 -0.38 -12.69 -4.75
C HIS A 19 0.92 -11.88 -4.71
N PHE A 20 1.49 -11.63 -5.89
CA PHE A 20 2.59 -10.70 -6.08
C PHE A 20 2.03 -9.28 -6.19
N LYS A 21 2.53 -8.35 -5.37
CA LYS A 21 1.89 -7.06 -5.13
C LYS A 21 2.83 -5.90 -5.36
N LYS A 22 2.24 -4.75 -5.69
CA LYS A 22 2.90 -3.44 -5.63
C LYS A 22 2.26 -2.61 -4.53
N VAL A 23 3.07 -1.76 -3.90
CA VAL A 23 2.63 -0.83 -2.87
C VAL A 23 2.93 0.59 -3.31
N TYR A 24 1.92 1.44 -3.23
CA TYR A 24 2.01 2.85 -3.58
C TYR A 24 1.60 3.71 -2.39
N ARG A 25 2.23 4.88 -2.26
CA ARG A 25 1.77 5.92 -1.34
C ARG A 25 1.08 7.02 -2.12
N ILE A 26 -0.11 7.36 -1.68
CA ILE A 26 -0.92 8.41 -2.27
C ILE A 26 -0.69 9.69 -1.48
N PHE A 27 -0.33 10.75 -2.18
CA PHE A 27 -0.12 12.08 -1.60
C PHE A 27 -1.17 13.05 -2.10
N ASP A 28 -1.68 13.89 -1.22
CA ASP A 28 -2.46 15.06 -1.62
C ASP A 28 -1.54 16.05 -2.34
N LYS A 29 -1.89 16.41 -3.56
CA LYS A 29 -1.07 17.28 -4.40
C LYS A 29 -0.98 18.71 -3.87
N ALA A 30 -2.03 19.20 -3.23
CA ALA A 30 -2.06 20.56 -2.69
C ALA A 30 -1.18 20.71 -1.44
N THR A 31 -1.15 19.72 -0.55
CA THR A 31 -0.44 19.78 0.73
C THR A 31 0.87 19.01 0.74
N GLY A 32 1.06 18.06 -0.17
CA GLY A 32 2.20 17.14 -0.18
C GLY A 32 2.14 16.10 0.95
N LYS A 33 1.03 16.00 1.68
CA LYS A 33 0.85 15.05 2.77
C LYS A 33 0.41 13.68 2.25
N ALA A 34 0.90 12.63 2.91
CA ALA A 34 0.51 11.26 2.64
C ALA A 34 -0.91 11.00 3.15
N GLU A 35 -1.76 10.46 2.29
CA GLU A 35 -3.17 10.18 2.58
C GLU A 35 -3.44 8.71 2.86
N ALA A 36 -2.83 7.82 2.10
CA ALA A 36 -3.01 6.37 2.22
C ALA A 36 -1.90 5.61 1.52
N ASP A 37 -1.69 4.37 1.92
CA ASP A 37 -0.95 3.39 1.12
C ASP A 37 -1.95 2.50 0.38
N TYR A 38 -1.64 2.21 -0.87
CA TYR A 38 -2.50 1.48 -1.79
C TYR A 38 -1.77 0.24 -2.32
N ILE A 39 -2.32 -0.93 -2.04
CA ILE A 39 -1.72 -2.20 -2.42
C ILE A 39 -2.49 -2.79 -3.60
N THR A 40 -1.80 -3.06 -4.68
CA THR A 40 -2.36 -3.62 -5.91
C THR A 40 -1.74 -4.96 -6.26
N VAL A 41 -2.37 -5.68 -7.18
CA VAL A 41 -1.72 -6.79 -7.88
C VAL A 41 -0.62 -6.21 -8.79
N TRP A 42 0.46 -6.94 -9.00
CA TRP A 42 1.66 -6.46 -9.68
C TRP A 42 1.43 -5.97 -11.12
N ASP A 43 0.41 -6.47 -11.80
CA ASP A 43 0.08 -6.15 -13.20
C ASP A 43 -0.96 -5.03 -13.35
N GLU A 44 -1.45 -4.47 -12.25
CA GLU A 44 -2.35 -3.31 -12.29
C GLU A 44 -1.57 -2.05 -12.64
N VAL A 45 -2.17 -1.21 -13.48
CA VAL A 45 -1.64 0.10 -13.84
C VAL A 45 -2.53 1.17 -13.23
N ILE A 46 -1.91 2.11 -12.49
CA ILE A 46 -2.59 3.28 -11.94
C ILE A 46 -2.33 4.45 -12.88
N GLU A 47 -3.39 5.01 -13.43
CA GLU A 47 -3.31 6.19 -14.28
C GLU A 47 -3.43 7.46 -13.42
N GLU A 48 -2.32 8.19 -13.25
CA GLU A 48 -2.35 9.49 -12.59
C GLU A 48 -3.24 10.46 -13.40
N GLY A 49 -3.98 11.28 -12.68
CA GLY A 49 -4.93 12.23 -13.29
C GLY A 49 -6.33 11.68 -13.47
N GLN A 50 -6.54 10.39 -13.25
CA GLN A 50 -7.87 9.79 -13.18
C GLN A 50 -8.31 9.65 -11.72
N PRO A 51 -9.62 9.79 -11.43
CA PRO A 51 -10.12 9.55 -10.08
C PRO A 51 -9.75 8.15 -9.58
N LEU A 52 -9.22 8.08 -8.37
CA LEU A 52 -8.84 6.83 -7.72
C LEU A 52 -9.73 6.60 -6.50
N GLU A 53 -10.54 5.57 -6.55
CA GLU A 53 -11.37 5.17 -5.42
C GLU A 53 -10.66 4.11 -4.59
N LEU A 54 -10.50 4.40 -3.30
CA LEU A 54 -9.99 3.48 -2.30
C LEU A 54 -11.07 3.12 -1.31
N PHE A 55 -10.99 1.92 -0.74
CA PHE A 55 -11.88 1.49 0.34
C PHE A 55 -11.09 0.79 1.44
N ASP A 56 -11.61 0.92 2.65
CA ASP A 56 -11.07 0.24 3.82
C ASP A 56 -11.40 -1.27 3.75
N PRO A 57 -10.40 -2.17 3.73
CA PRO A 57 -10.66 -3.61 3.65
C PRO A 57 -11.35 -4.17 4.89
N ASP A 58 -11.27 -3.49 6.03
CA ASP A 58 -11.96 -3.88 7.27
C ASP A 58 -13.38 -3.29 7.35
N ALA A 59 -13.67 -2.28 6.55
CA ALA A 59 -14.96 -1.59 6.51
C ALA A 59 -15.28 -1.14 5.08
N THR A 60 -15.62 -2.08 4.22
CA THR A 60 -15.71 -1.91 2.76
C THR A 60 -16.72 -0.85 2.28
N TRP A 61 -17.63 -0.43 3.17
CA TRP A 61 -18.54 0.70 2.91
C TRP A 61 -17.89 2.07 3.04
N LYS A 62 -16.72 2.16 3.70
CA LYS A 62 -15.94 3.39 3.81
C LYS A 62 -15.09 3.55 2.55
N ARG A 63 -15.54 4.43 1.66
CA ARG A 63 -14.88 4.69 0.39
C ARG A 63 -14.40 6.12 0.32
N ARG A 64 -13.27 6.32 -0.35
CA ARG A 64 -12.69 7.65 -0.63
C ARG A 64 -12.28 7.72 -2.09
N THR A 65 -12.55 8.85 -2.71
CA THR A 65 -12.11 9.14 -4.07
C THR A 65 -11.10 10.28 -4.05
N TYR A 66 -9.91 10.00 -4.56
CA TYR A 66 -8.85 11.00 -4.74
C TYR A 66 -8.85 11.46 -6.19
N THR A 67 -8.83 12.78 -6.40
CA THR A 67 -8.83 13.39 -7.74
C THR A 67 -7.56 14.19 -8.00
N ASP A 68 -7.06 14.89 -7.00
CA ASP A 68 -5.85 15.73 -7.10
C ASP A 68 -4.73 15.15 -6.22
N TYR A 69 -4.08 14.12 -6.73
CA TYR A 69 -3.09 13.33 -6.02
C TYR A 69 -1.86 13.04 -6.86
N THR A 70 -0.78 12.67 -6.19
CA THR A 70 0.39 12.01 -6.77
C THR A 70 0.58 10.65 -6.15
N ILE A 71 1.20 9.73 -6.86
CA ILE A 71 1.53 8.40 -6.36
C ILE A 71 3.04 8.18 -6.35
N LYS A 72 3.50 7.43 -5.35
CA LYS A 72 4.89 7.02 -5.25
C LYS A 72 4.95 5.51 -5.04
N PRO A 73 5.62 4.75 -5.92
CA PRO A 73 5.94 3.36 -5.64
C PRO A 73 6.86 3.27 -4.42
N LEU A 74 6.56 2.37 -3.49
CA LEU A 74 7.34 2.19 -2.26
C LEU A 74 8.38 1.07 -2.37
N GLN A 75 8.29 0.23 -3.40
CA GLN A 75 9.20 -0.89 -3.60
C GLN A 75 10.34 -0.48 -4.52
N GLU A 76 11.56 -0.84 -4.10
CA GLU A 76 12.78 -0.66 -4.90
C GLU A 76 13.23 -2.00 -5.47
N LYS A 77 13.63 -1.98 -6.74
CA LYS A 77 14.22 -3.16 -7.37
C LYS A 77 15.70 -3.24 -6.97
N ILE A 78 16.06 -4.27 -6.22
CA ILE A 78 17.42 -4.52 -5.74
C ILE A 78 18.17 -5.44 -6.69
N PHE A 79 17.53 -6.52 -7.11
CA PHE A 79 18.08 -7.47 -8.07
C PHE A 79 17.18 -7.59 -9.29
N ASP A 80 17.80 -7.73 -10.45
CA ASP A 80 17.14 -8.01 -11.71
C ASP A 80 17.90 -9.14 -12.42
N HIS A 81 17.19 -10.24 -12.69
CA HIS A 81 17.79 -11.47 -13.29
C HIS A 81 19.07 -11.93 -12.59
N GLY A 82 19.13 -11.81 -11.27
CA GLY A 82 20.26 -12.22 -10.45
C GLY A 82 21.38 -11.18 -10.34
N GLU A 83 21.26 -10.05 -11.00
CA GLU A 83 22.26 -8.97 -10.93
C GLU A 83 21.78 -7.86 -9.99
N LEU A 84 22.73 -7.33 -9.20
CA LEU A 84 22.48 -6.19 -8.32
C LEU A 84 22.33 -4.92 -9.17
N VAL A 85 21.12 -4.30 -9.13
CA VAL A 85 20.80 -3.08 -9.88
C VAL A 85 20.56 -1.87 -8.96
N TYR A 86 20.67 -2.05 -7.66
CA TYR A 86 20.44 -1.01 -6.66
C TYR A 86 21.76 -0.48 -6.12
N GLN A 87 21.90 0.85 -6.11
CA GLN A 87 23.01 1.53 -5.45
C GLN A 87 22.62 1.85 -4.01
N GLN A 88 23.29 1.21 -3.06
CA GLN A 88 23.02 1.39 -1.63
C GLN A 88 23.34 2.83 -1.20
N PRO A 89 22.38 3.57 -0.62
CA PRO A 89 22.62 4.90 -0.09
C PRO A 89 23.49 4.84 1.18
N THR A 90 24.11 5.96 1.50
CA THR A 90 24.85 6.14 2.77
C THR A 90 23.88 6.18 3.96
N LEU A 91 24.40 5.96 5.17
CA LEU A 91 23.57 6.06 6.39
C LEU A 91 22.93 7.44 6.53
N SER A 92 23.67 8.51 6.22
CA SER A 92 23.14 9.89 6.28
C SER A 92 21.99 10.11 5.30
N GLU A 93 22.09 9.57 4.09
CA GLU A 93 21.02 9.63 3.08
C GLU A 93 19.78 8.85 3.54
N ILE A 94 19.95 7.68 4.15
CA ILE A 94 18.85 6.88 4.72
C ILE A 94 18.16 7.66 5.85
N GLN A 95 18.91 8.24 6.76
CA GLN A 95 18.37 9.04 7.86
C GLN A 95 17.60 10.27 7.36
N LYS A 96 18.15 10.96 6.36
CA LYS A 96 17.49 12.10 5.72
C LYS A 96 16.17 11.67 5.08
N TYR A 97 16.19 10.64 4.28
CA TYR A 97 15.01 10.09 3.63
C TYR A 97 13.94 9.70 4.66
N CYS A 98 14.31 9.01 5.72
CA CYS A 98 13.39 8.64 6.80
C CYS A 98 12.69 9.88 7.40
N ARG A 99 13.46 10.91 7.75
CA ARG A 99 12.89 12.16 8.29
C ARG A 99 11.92 12.83 7.30
N GLU A 100 12.33 12.94 6.04
CA GLU A 100 11.50 13.53 4.99
C GLU A 100 10.18 12.77 4.81
N GLN A 101 10.22 11.44 4.87
CA GLN A 101 8.99 10.62 4.75
C GLN A 101 8.09 10.77 5.99
N ILE A 102 8.65 10.84 7.19
CA ILE A 102 7.87 11.08 8.40
C ILE A 102 7.18 12.44 8.35
N ASP A 103 7.85 13.45 7.82
CA ASP A 103 7.30 14.81 7.70
C ASP A 103 6.12 14.90 6.72
N THR A 104 5.98 13.92 5.81
CA THR A 104 4.80 13.85 4.93
C THR A 104 3.55 13.34 5.64
N LEU A 105 3.68 12.70 6.78
CA LEU A 105 2.53 12.24 7.56
C LEU A 105 1.85 13.40 8.29
N TRP A 106 0.52 13.34 8.40
CA TRP A 106 -0.26 14.27 9.20
C TRP A 106 0.12 14.16 10.68
N ASP A 107 0.09 15.28 11.41
CA ASP A 107 0.42 15.31 12.83
C ASP A 107 -0.51 14.42 13.66
N GLU A 108 -1.77 14.31 13.27
CA GLU A 108 -2.78 13.44 13.88
C GLU A 108 -2.40 11.97 13.81
N VAL A 109 -1.67 11.55 12.78
CA VAL A 109 -1.16 10.18 12.61
C VAL A 109 0.08 9.95 13.49
N LYS A 110 0.92 10.97 13.63
CA LYS A 110 2.22 10.88 14.34
C LYS A 110 2.12 11.03 15.85
N ARG A 111 1.04 11.62 16.36
CA ARG A 111 0.92 11.93 17.79
C ARG A 111 0.88 10.66 18.63
N PHE A 112 1.41 10.76 19.85
CA PHE A 112 1.52 9.64 20.78
C PHE A 112 0.15 9.25 21.38
N GLU A 113 -0.67 10.25 21.74
CA GLU A 113 -1.97 10.02 22.34
C GLU A 113 -3.08 10.01 21.28
N ASN A 114 -3.86 8.94 21.27
CA ASN A 114 -4.99 8.74 20.36
C ASN A 114 -4.67 9.08 18.89
N PRO A 115 -3.64 8.46 18.30
CA PRO A 115 -3.30 8.73 16.91
C PRO A 115 -4.44 8.33 15.98
N HIS A 116 -4.61 9.10 14.91
CA HIS A 116 -5.48 8.67 13.81
C HIS A 116 -4.87 7.47 13.09
N ASN A 117 -5.71 6.56 12.66
CA ASN A 117 -5.27 5.45 11.83
C ASN A 117 -4.82 5.95 10.46
N TYR A 118 -3.68 5.47 10.02
CA TYR A 118 -3.24 5.64 8.65
C TYR A 118 -3.86 4.54 7.78
N TYR A 119 -4.43 4.93 6.65
CA TYR A 119 -5.13 3.98 5.78
C TYR A 119 -4.16 3.15 4.95
N VAL A 120 -4.40 1.84 4.94
CA VAL A 120 -3.72 0.89 4.05
C VAL A 120 -4.81 0.11 3.31
N ASP A 121 -5.05 0.50 2.08
CA ASP A 121 -6.18 0.03 1.30
C ASP A 121 -5.73 -0.93 0.19
N LEU A 122 -6.63 -1.81 -0.20
CA LEU A 122 -6.39 -2.79 -1.27
C LEU A 122 -7.09 -2.35 -2.55
N SER A 123 -6.50 -2.71 -3.71
CA SER A 123 -7.22 -2.61 -4.97
C SER A 123 -8.40 -3.58 -5.00
N GLN A 124 -9.42 -3.26 -5.78
CA GLN A 124 -10.58 -4.15 -5.95
C GLN A 124 -10.15 -5.52 -6.46
N LYS A 125 -9.22 -5.56 -7.41
CA LYS A 125 -8.69 -6.83 -7.95
C LYS A 125 -8.02 -7.69 -6.88
N LEU A 126 -7.17 -7.09 -6.04
CA LEU A 126 -6.50 -7.81 -4.95
C LEU A 126 -7.50 -8.27 -3.89
N TRP A 127 -8.46 -7.42 -3.55
CA TRP A 127 -9.55 -7.77 -2.65
C TRP A 127 -10.36 -8.97 -3.15
N ASP A 128 -10.75 -8.96 -4.43
CA ASP A 128 -11.52 -10.04 -5.04
C ASP A 128 -10.76 -11.38 -5.02
N ILE A 129 -9.46 -11.36 -5.32
CA ILE A 129 -8.59 -12.54 -5.23
C ILE A 129 -8.53 -13.07 -3.79
N LYS A 130 -8.35 -12.18 -2.83
CA LYS A 130 -8.32 -12.56 -1.40
C LYS A 130 -9.62 -13.20 -0.96
N GLN A 131 -10.75 -12.59 -1.28
CA GLN A 131 -12.07 -13.11 -0.91
C GLN A 131 -12.38 -14.46 -1.59
N ASP A 132 -11.99 -14.62 -2.85
CA ASP A 132 -12.16 -15.88 -3.58
C ASP A 132 -11.34 -17.01 -2.93
N LEU A 133 -10.10 -16.76 -2.58
CA LEU A 133 -9.25 -17.73 -1.89
C LEU A 133 -9.77 -18.09 -0.50
N LEU A 134 -10.30 -17.12 0.24
CA LEU A 134 -10.91 -17.38 1.55
C LEU A 134 -12.14 -18.26 1.41
N ARG A 135 -13.03 -17.97 0.45
CA ARG A 135 -14.25 -18.78 0.19
C ARG A 135 -13.91 -20.21 -0.21
N LYS A 136 -12.90 -20.42 -1.07
CA LYS A 136 -12.49 -21.75 -1.54
C LYS A 136 -11.90 -22.62 -0.43
N ASN A 137 -11.28 -22.02 0.59
CA ASN A 137 -10.59 -22.74 1.65
C ASN A 137 -11.36 -22.76 2.97
N TYR A 138 -12.51 -22.12 3.03
CA TYR A 138 -13.41 -22.12 4.18
C TYR A 138 -14.52 -23.14 3.93
N ARG A 139 -14.55 -24.19 4.73
CA ARG A 139 -15.61 -25.19 4.76
C ARG A 139 -16.32 -25.15 6.12
#